data_6a2c9f64d8660dc96a43c35e47b997e0
#
_entry.id   6a2c9f64d8660dc96a43c35e47b997e0
#
_cell.length_a   1.000
_cell.length_b   1.000
_cell.length_c   1.000
_cell.angle_alpha   90.00
_cell.angle_beta   90.00
_cell.angle_gamma   90.00
#
_symmetry.space_group_name_H-M   'P 1'
#
loop_
_entity.id
_entity.type
_entity.pdbx_description
1 polymer ?
#
loop_
_entity_poly.entity_id
_entity_poly.type
_entity_poly.pdbx_seq_one_letter_code
_entity_poly.pdbx_strand_id
1 'polypeptide(L)'
;ASDVYKRQAVGGWSPPALVALCEVENDSVLRDLTRRSVLKEAGYRYVMTNSPDQRGIDVALLYQRDQFKLISHQGIPIPHRSGKKKFRPTRDILHVCGMLLNSDTLDIFVVHLPSRSGGAKESEPYRLFAAGQLKAAVDSIYYYRHHPQILIMGDFNDYPDNASVNKRLSAEAPSQNGDSLQPQKLYHLPV
;
A
#
# COMPACT_ATOMS: atom_id res chain seq x y z
N ALA A 1 18.98 -10.67 15.91
CA ALA A 1 18.06 -11.82 16.03
C ALA A 1 16.64 -11.48 15.60
N SER A 2 16.09 -10.33 16.04
CA SER A 2 14.72 -9.94 15.69
C SER A 2 14.50 -9.75 14.19
N ASP A 3 15.45 -9.16 13.48
CA ASP A 3 15.32 -8.87 12.04
C ASP A 3 15.44 -10.13 11.17
N VAL A 4 16.28 -11.05 11.57
CA VAL A 4 16.39 -12.37 10.92
C VAL A 4 15.09 -13.16 11.11
N TYR A 5 14.52 -13.15 12.32
CA TYR A 5 13.25 -13.81 12.60
C TYR A 5 12.10 -13.20 11.76
N LYS A 6 11.99 -11.88 11.69
CA LYS A 6 10.96 -11.21 10.87
C LYS A 6 11.09 -11.56 9.39
N ARG A 7 12.33 -11.61 8.87
CA ARG A 7 12.57 -12.00 7.49
C ARG A 7 12.13 -13.45 7.23
N GLN A 8 12.44 -14.38 8.13
CA GLN A 8 12.04 -15.79 8.01
C GLN A 8 10.53 -15.99 8.16
N ALA A 9 9.88 -15.24 9.05
CA ALA A 9 8.45 -15.33 9.26
C ALA A 9 7.63 -14.83 8.05
N VAL A 10 8.14 -13.80 7.34
CA VAL A 10 7.43 -13.19 6.19
C VAL A 10 7.90 -13.78 4.86
N GLY A 11 9.22 -13.94 4.68
CA GLY A 11 9.83 -14.34 3.41
C GLY A 11 10.23 -15.82 3.31
N GLY A 12 10.02 -16.61 4.36
CA GLY A 12 10.55 -17.98 4.40
C GLY A 12 12.08 -18.00 4.33
N TRP A 13 12.62 -18.82 3.43
CA TRP A 13 14.07 -18.92 3.20
C TRP A 13 14.64 -17.83 2.29
N SER A 14 13.78 -17.13 1.55
CA SER A 14 14.16 -16.04 0.66
C SER A 14 13.55 -14.73 1.13
N PRO A 15 14.25 -13.60 0.99
CA PRO A 15 13.65 -12.29 1.24
C PRO A 15 12.47 -12.07 0.29
N PRO A 16 11.33 -11.50 0.76
CA PRO A 16 10.20 -11.20 -0.12
C PRO A 16 10.59 -10.20 -1.21
N ALA A 17 10.06 -10.38 -2.42
CA ALA A 17 10.36 -9.51 -3.56
C ALA A 17 9.92 -8.04 -3.34
N LEU A 18 8.83 -7.87 -2.60
CA LEU A 18 8.18 -6.58 -2.32
C LEU A 18 7.86 -6.47 -0.82
N VAL A 19 8.17 -5.33 -0.21
CA VAL A 19 7.83 -5.05 1.20
C VAL A 19 7.27 -3.63 1.31
N ALA A 20 6.01 -3.52 1.73
CA ALA A 20 5.41 -2.24 2.08
C ALA A 20 5.81 -1.84 3.51
N LEU A 21 6.15 -0.57 3.69
CA LEU A 21 6.48 0.01 4.97
C LEU A 21 5.55 1.21 5.25
N CYS A 22 5.06 1.27 6.47
CA CYS A 22 4.33 2.40 7.03
C CYS A 22 5.17 3.09 8.11
N GLU A 23 4.83 4.33 8.43
CA GLU A 23 5.49 5.14 9.47
C GLU A 23 6.99 5.38 9.20
N VAL A 24 7.34 5.54 7.94
CA VAL A 24 8.71 5.89 7.53
C VAL A 24 8.94 7.39 7.78
N GLU A 25 9.93 7.73 8.61
CA GLU A 25 10.20 9.12 8.94
C GLU A 25 10.89 9.89 7.80
N ASN A 26 11.83 9.24 7.11
CA ASN A 26 12.60 9.90 6.04
C ASN A 26 13.44 8.93 5.23
N ASP A 27 14.05 9.43 4.16
CA ASP A 27 14.95 8.69 3.27
C ASP A 27 16.18 8.09 4.00
N SER A 28 16.68 8.75 5.05
CA SER A 28 17.85 8.25 5.78
C SER A 28 17.57 6.92 6.46
N VAL A 29 16.37 6.75 7.04
CA VAL A 29 15.93 5.49 7.66
C VAL A 29 15.93 4.36 6.63
N LEU A 30 15.39 4.60 5.43
CA LEU A 30 15.36 3.59 4.36
C LEU A 30 16.77 3.27 3.84
N ARG A 31 17.63 4.27 3.75
CA ARG A 31 19.03 4.09 3.36
C ARG A 31 19.79 3.25 4.38
N ASP A 32 19.60 3.52 5.65
CA ASP A 32 20.21 2.73 6.72
C ASP A 32 19.66 1.30 6.74
N LEU A 33 18.35 1.15 6.58
CA LEU A 33 17.70 -0.15 6.51
C LEU A 33 18.23 -1.00 5.34
N THR A 34 18.36 -0.42 4.15
CA THR A 34 18.73 -1.17 2.95
C THR A 34 20.25 -1.31 2.74
N ARG A 35 21.07 -0.46 3.37
CA ARG A 35 22.53 -0.42 3.13
C ARG A 35 23.38 -0.78 4.35
N ARG A 36 22.84 -0.63 5.57
CA ARG A 36 23.60 -0.79 6.82
C ARG A 36 23.06 -1.87 7.75
N SER A 37 21.81 -2.31 7.57
CA SER A 37 21.22 -3.39 8.34
C SER A 37 21.51 -4.76 7.72
N VAL A 38 21.01 -5.81 8.35
CA VAL A 38 21.03 -7.18 7.82
C VAL A 38 20.32 -7.33 6.46
N LEU A 39 19.46 -6.40 6.09
CA LEU A 39 18.79 -6.38 4.79
C LEU A 39 19.71 -5.94 3.64
N LYS A 40 20.92 -5.46 3.92
CA LYS A 40 21.91 -5.09 2.89
C LYS A 40 22.14 -6.23 1.90
N GLU A 41 22.26 -7.47 2.40
CA GLU A 41 22.48 -8.65 1.59
C GLU A 41 21.31 -9.00 0.66
N ALA A 42 20.11 -8.53 0.98
CA ALA A 42 18.93 -8.74 0.15
C ALA A 42 18.84 -7.78 -1.07
N GLY A 43 19.73 -6.78 -1.15
CA GLY A 43 19.87 -5.91 -2.33
C GLY A 43 18.66 -5.03 -2.63
N TYR A 44 17.82 -4.73 -1.64
CA TYR A 44 16.63 -3.91 -1.84
C TYR A 44 16.92 -2.52 -2.38
N ARG A 45 16.06 -2.07 -3.28
CA ARG A 45 15.84 -0.67 -3.62
C ARG A 45 14.52 -0.21 -2.98
N TYR A 46 14.27 1.09 -2.96
CA TYR A 46 13.05 1.64 -2.40
C TYR A 46 12.56 2.87 -3.14
N VAL A 47 11.28 3.13 -2.99
CA VAL A 47 10.60 4.38 -3.30
C VAL A 47 9.71 4.75 -2.11
N MET A 48 9.51 6.05 -1.87
CA MET A 48 8.68 6.54 -0.78
C MET A 48 7.90 7.78 -1.20
N THR A 49 6.86 8.11 -0.45
CA THR A 49 6.16 9.40 -0.54
C THR A 49 6.95 10.51 0.16
N ASN A 50 6.52 11.73 -0.03
CA ASN A 50 6.92 12.91 0.75
C ASN A 50 5.64 13.70 1.03
N SER A 51 4.93 13.30 2.05
CA SER A 51 3.56 13.70 2.34
C SER A 51 3.50 14.91 3.27
N PRO A 52 2.41 15.68 3.23
CA PRO A 52 2.20 16.81 4.15
C PRO A 52 1.70 16.37 5.54
N ASP A 53 1.91 15.11 5.94
CA ASP A 53 1.49 14.60 7.25
C ASP A 53 2.16 15.37 8.39
N GLN A 54 1.38 15.79 9.39
CA GLN A 54 1.87 16.60 10.50
C GLN A 54 2.87 15.89 11.41
N ARG A 55 2.88 14.55 11.40
CA ARG A 55 3.84 13.74 12.16
C ARG A 55 5.13 13.50 11.39
N GLY A 56 5.19 13.91 10.12
CA GLY A 56 6.35 13.71 9.24
C GLY A 56 6.59 12.25 8.91
N ILE A 57 5.55 11.45 8.80
CA ILE A 57 5.64 10.03 8.46
C ILE A 57 5.07 9.75 7.07
N ASP A 58 5.69 8.82 6.39
CA ASP A 58 5.40 8.45 5.01
C ASP A 58 5.16 6.94 4.86
N VAL A 59 4.87 6.52 3.64
CA VAL A 59 4.85 5.12 3.23
C VAL A 59 5.94 4.87 2.20
N ALA A 60 6.45 3.63 2.17
CA ALA A 60 7.49 3.24 1.24
C ALA A 60 7.27 1.81 0.72
N LEU A 61 7.86 1.53 -0.43
CA LEU A 61 7.97 0.19 -0.99
C LEU A 61 9.44 -0.17 -1.16
N LEU A 62 9.87 -1.27 -0.52
CA LEU A 62 11.13 -1.93 -0.84
C LEU A 62 10.88 -2.96 -1.95
N TYR A 63 11.79 -3.08 -2.89
CA TYR A 63 11.70 -4.06 -3.97
C TYR A 63 13.07 -4.63 -4.36
N GLN A 64 13.11 -5.88 -4.77
CA GLN A 64 14.30 -6.54 -5.32
C GLN A 64 14.33 -6.34 -6.84
N ARG A 65 15.45 -5.80 -7.37
CA ARG A 65 15.59 -5.45 -8.80
C ARG A 65 15.59 -6.62 -9.75
N ASP A 66 15.97 -7.78 -9.27
CA ASP A 66 15.95 -9.05 -10.01
C ASP A 66 14.56 -9.69 -10.06
N GLN A 67 13.61 -9.24 -9.22
CA GLN A 67 12.24 -9.74 -9.16
C GLN A 67 11.21 -8.73 -9.68
N PHE A 68 11.53 -7.43 -9.61
CA PHE A 68 10.62 -6.35 -9.95
C PHE A 68 11.37 -5.19 -10.61
N LYS A 69 11.03 -4.89 -11.86
CA LYS A 69 11.59 -3.75 -12.60
C LYS A 69 10.67 -2.54 -12.45
N LEU A 70 11.10 -1.57 -11.65
CA LEU A 70 10.38 -0.30 -11.49
C LEU A 70 10.25 0.42 -12.84
N ILE A 71 9.02 0.83 -13.18
CA ILE A 71 8.70 1.65 -14.36
C ILE A 71 8.45 3.08 -13.92
N SER A 72 7.55 3.29 -12.95
CA SER A 72 7.21 4.62 -12.42
C SER A 72 6.71 4.54 -11.00
N HIS A 73 6.75 5.67 -10.28
CA HIS A 73 6.08 5.82 -9.00
C HIS A 73 5.59 7.25 -8.82
N GLN A 74 4.55 7.42 -8.00
CA GLN A 74 4.02 8.73 -7.62
C GLN A 74 3.32 8.68 -6.27
N GLY A 75 3.32 9.80 -5.56
CA GLY A 75 2.43 10.05 -4.44
C GLY A 75 1.08 10.55 -4.94
N ILE A 76 -0.01 9.93 -4.50
CA ILE A 76 -1.37 10.40 -4.77
C ILE A 76 -1.84 11.14 -3.52
N PRO A 77 -2.00 12.48 -3.59
CA PRO A 77 -2.35 13.25 -2.42
C PRO A 77 -3.79 12.97 -1.97
N ILE A 78 -3.99 12.92 -0.66
CA ILE A 78 -5.32 12.91 -0.06
C ILE A 78 -5.66 14.35 0.32
N PRO A 79 -6.56 15.03 -0.43
CA PRO A 79 -6.87 16.44 -0.18
C PRO A 79 -7.39 16.69 1.23
N HIS A 80 -6.96 17.80 1.86
CA HIS A 80 -7.42 18.15 3.20
C HIS A 80 -8.80 18.80 3.22
N ARG A 81 -9.47 18.91 2.07
CA ARG A 81 -10.85 19.44 1.96
C ARG A 81 -11.69 18.56 1.07
N SER A 82 -12.89 18.26 1.56
CA SER A 82 -13.95 17.64 0.77
C SER A 82 -15.21 18.44 1.00
N GLY A 83 -15.60 19.24 0.02
CA GLY A 83 -16.72 20.15 0.13
C GLY A 83 -16.55 21.15 1.29
N LYS A 84 -17.52 21.17 2.23
CA LYS A 84 -17.47 22.02 3.42
C LYS A 84 -16.62 21.47 4.57
N LYS A 85 -16.24 20.19 4.51
CA LYS A 85 -15.43 19.54 5.57
C LYS A 85 -13.94 19.76 5.32
N LYS A 86 -13.23 20.15 6.38
CA LYS A 86 -11.77 20.25 6.41
C LYS A 86 -11.20 19.03 7.10
N PHE A 87 -10.33 18.30 6.42
CA PHE A 87 -9.58 17.17 6.98
C PHE A 87 -8.18 17.62 7.39
N ARG A 88 -7.55 16.88 8.31
CA ARG A 88 -6.15 17.09 8.62
C ARG A 88 -5.29 16.57 7.45
N PRO A 89 -4.16 17.23 7.14
CA PRO A 89 -3.17 16.64 6.23
C PRO A 89 -2.79 15.24 6.69
N THR A 90 -2.68 14.33 5.76
CA THR A 90 -2.33 12.92 6.02
C THR A 90 -1.37 12.42 4.94
N ARG A 91 -0.92 11.19 5.09
CA ARG A 91 -0.01 10.55 4.14
C ARG A 91 -0.65 10.41 2.77
N ASP A 92 0.13 10.64 1.74
CA ASP A 92 -0.21 10.32 0.38
C ASP A 92 -0.28 8.81 0.19
N ILE A 93 -1.02 8.35 -0.81
CA ILE A 93 -1.00 6.97 -1.26
C ILE A 93 0.18 6.82 -2.22
N LEU A 94 1.10 5.90 -1.96
CA LEU A 94 2.17 5.59 -2.89
C LEU A 94 1.65 4.64 -3.97
N HIS A 95 1.65 5.08 -5.21
CA HIS A 95 1.41 4.23 -6.37
C HIS A 95 2.73 3.91 -7.05
N VAL A 96 2.99 2.63 -7.28
CA VAL A 96 4.19 2.13 -7.96
C VAL A 96 3.76 1.22 -9.09
N CYS A 97 4.27 1.48 -10.28
CA CYS A 97 4.07 0.61 -11.45
C CYS A 97 5.40 -0.04 -11.82
N GLY A 98 5.40 -1.34 -12.04
CA GLY A 98 6.58 -2.07 -12.44
C GLY A 98 6.26 -3.37 -13.14
N MET A 99 7.28 -4.04 -13.64
CA MET A 99 7.18 -5.26 -14.40
C MET A 99 7.74 -6.45 -13.61
N LEU A 100 7.00 -7.53 -13.59
CA LEU A 100 7.38 -8.81 -13.02
C LEU A 100 8.27 -9.63 -13.98
N LEU A 101 8.85 -10.72 -13.51
CA LEU A 101 9.72 -11.61 -14.31
C LEU A 101 9.01 -12.23 -15.53
N ASN A 102 7.72 -12.45 -15.43
CA ASN A 102 6.89 -12.97 -16.53
C ASN A 102 6.46 -11.88 -17.54
N SER A 103 7.01 -10.67 -17.43
CA SER A 103 6.69 -9.48 -18.23
C SER A 103 5.31 -8.88 -17.97
N ASP A 104 4.55 -9.36 -17.01
CA ASP A 104 3.31 -8.72 -16.58
C ASP A 104 3.59 -7.41 -15.84
N THR A 105 2.73 -6.44 -16.07
CA THR A 105 2.77 -5.16 -15.32
C THR A 105 1.96 -5.29 -14.04
N LEU A 106 2.56 -4.92 -12.91
CA LEU A 106 1.94 -4.87 -11.60
C LEU A 106 1.85 -3.41 -11.12
N ASP A 107 0.65 -2.99 -10.74
CA ASP A 107 0.41 -1.73 -10.04
C ASP A 107 0.29 -2.00 -8.54
N ILE A 108 1.11 -1.35 -7.75
CA ILE A 108 1.17 -1.52 -6.29
C ILE A 108 0.76 -0.22 -5.64
N PHE A 109 -0.20 -0.28 -4.72
CA PHE A 109 -0.56 0.84 -3.86
C PHE A 109 -0.10 0.54 -2.45
N VAL A 110 0.72 1.43 -1.87
CA VAL A 110 1.04 1.38 -0.44
C VAL A 110 0.26 2.47 0.27
N VAL A 111 -0.52 2.07 1.26
CA VAL A 111 -1.43 2.95 2.00
C VAL A 111 -1.13 2.94 3.49
N HIS A 112 -1.37 4.08 4.13
CA HIS A 112 -1.49 4.17 5.57
C HIS A 112 -2.67 5.10 5.88
N LEU A 113 -3.86 4.55 5.98
CA LEU A 113 -5.09 5.31 6.15
C LEU A 113 -5.14 6.00 7.53
N PRO A 114 -5.97 7.04 7.69
CA PRO A 114 -6.11 7.74 8.97
C PRO A 114 -6.46 6.79 10.12
N SER A 115 -5.74 6.94 11.24
CA SER A 115 -5.90 6.09 12.41
C SER A 115 -7.26 6.26 13.09
N ARG A 116 -7.61 5.33 13.99
CA ARG A 116 -8.81 5.38 14.82
C ARG A 116 -8.67 6.30 16.05
N SER A 117 -7.60 7.11 16.08
CA SER A 117 -7.36 8.07 17.16
C SER A 117 -8.53 9.05 17.30
N GLY A 118 -8.96 9.27 18.53
CA GLY A 118 -10.14 10.08 18.84
C GLY A 118 -11.48 9.34 18.73
N GLY A 119 -11.46 8.04 18.44
CA GLY A 119 -12.64 7.20 18.30
C GLY A 119 -12.82 6.61 16.89
N ALA A 120 -13.26 5.35 16.84
CA ALA A 120 -13.41 4.63 15.55
C ALA A 120 -14.48 5.27 14.67
N LYS A 121 -15.61 5.72 15.26
CA LYS A 121 -16.72 6.37 14.54
C LYS A 121 -16.38 7.80 14.12
N GLU A 122 -15.73 8.54 15.00
CA GLU A 122 -15.32 9.93 14.77
C GLU A 122 -14.30 10.05 13.65
N SER A 123 -13.40 9.08 13.53
CA SER A 123 -12.35 9.03 12.52
C SER A 123 -12.76 8.33 11.22
N GLU A 124 -13.86 7.56 11.21
CA GLU A 124 -14.34 6.83 10.03
C GLU A 124 -14.50 7.71 8.77
N PRO A 125 -15.06 8.93 8.84
CA PRO A 125 -15.19 9.77 7.64
C PRO A 125 -13.85 10.07 6.94
N TYR A 126 -12.76 10.14 7.69
CA TYR A 126 -11.41 10.37 7.14
C TYR A 126 -10.92 9.13 6.39
N ARG A 127 -11.13 7.93 6.96
CA ARG A 127 -10.78 6.67 6.30
C ARG A 127 -11.63 6.41 5.07
N LEU A 128 -12.93 6.65 5.14
CA LEU A 128 -13.83 6.56 3.98
C LEU A 128 -13.41 7.50 2.85
N PHE A 129 -12.98 8.72 3.19
CA PHE A 129 -12.51 9.68 2.20
C PHE A 129 -11.20 9.19 1.55
N ALA A 130 -10.23 8.78 2.35
CA ALA A 130 -8.95 8.26 1.85
C ALA A 130 -9.12 6.99 1.01
N ALA A 131 -9.95 6.05 1.46
CA ALA A 131 -10.31 4.85 0.70
C ALA A 131 -11.00 5.20 -0.64
N GLY A 132 -11.77 6.31 -0.67
CA GLY A 132 -12.36 6.82 -1.90
C GLY A 132 -11.34 7.35 -2.89
N GLN A 133 -10.25 7.99 -2.43
CA GLN A 133 -9.16 8.42 -3.31
C GLN A 133 -8.42 7.20 -3.88
N LEU A 134 -8.15 6.20 -3.05
CA LEU A 134 -7.56 4.94 -3.48
C LEU A 134 -8.45 4.25 -4.54
N LYS A 135 -9.76 4.14 -4.27
CA LYS A 135 -10.71 3.54 -5.23
C LYS A 135 -10.72 4.27 -6.57
N ALA A 136 -10.73 5.60 -6.56
CA ALA A 136 -10.69 6.39 -7.79
C ALA A 136 -9.40 6.14 -8.60
N ALA A 137 -8.26 5.99 -7.93
CA ALA A 137 -7.00 5.66 -8.60
C ALA A 137 -7.03 4.25 -9.20
N VAL A 138 -7.55 3.27 -8.47
CA VAL A 138 -7.73 1.89 -8.95
C VAL A 138 -8.69 1.85 -10.14
N ASP A 139 -9.83 2.54 -10.06
CA ASP A 139 -10.81 2.58 -11.15
C ASP A 139 -10.25 3.23 -12.41
N SER A 140 -9.40 4.24 -12.25
CA SER A 140 -8.68 4.83 -13.39
C SER A 140 -7.80 3.80 -14.10
N ILE A 141 -7.10 2.94 -13.36
CA ILE A 141 -6.29 1.88 -13.98
C ILE A 141 -7.18 0.87 -14.70
N TYR A 142 -8.28 0.42 -14.08
CA TYR A 142 -9.24 -0.48 -14.74
C TYR A 142 -9.87 0.14 -16.00
N TYR A 143 -10.04 1.45 -16.04
CA TYR A 143 -10.60 2.13 -17.22
C TYR A 143 -9.61 2.16 -18.39
N TYR A 144 -8.31 2.39 -18.13
CA TYR A 144 -7.31 2.56 -19.19
C TYR A 144 -6.56 1.30 -19.56
N ARG A 145 -6.61 0.24 -18.75
CA ARG A 145 -5.87 -1.01 -19.00
C ARG A 145 -6.78 -2.22 -19.05
N HIS A 146 -6.47 -3.11 -19.99
CA HIS A 146 -7.08 -4.44 -20.06
C HIS A 146 -6.36 -5.37 -19.07
N HIS A 147 -7.10 -6.02 -18.18
CA HIS A 147 -6.59 -7.00 -17.20
C HIS A 147 -5.41 -6.51 -16.35
N PRO A 148 -5.49 -5.35 -15.71
CA PRO A 148 -4.41 -4.88 -14.85
C PRO A 148 -4.27 -5.79 -13.63
N GLN A 149 -3.02 -6.05 -13.23
CA GLN A 149 -2.69 -6.69 -11.95
C GLN A 149 -2.52 -5.58 -10.91
N ILE A 150 -3.31 -5.62 -9.84
CA ILE A 150 -3.28 -4.59 -8.80
C ILE A 150 -3.08 -5.24 -7.45
N LEU A 151 -2.10 -4.74 -6.69
CA LEU A 151 -1.81 -5.13 -5.31
C LEU A 151 -1.91 -3.91 -4.41
N ILE A 152 -2.72 -4.00 -3.37
CA ILE A 152 -2.86 -2.94 -2.36
C ILE A 152 -2.32 -3.47 -1.03
N MET A 153 -1.36 -2.77 -0.45
CA MET A 153 -0.63 -3.16 0.76
C MET A 153 -0.60 -2.00 1.76
N GLY A 154 -0.40 -2.31 3.03
CA GLY A 154 -0.19 -1.29 4.06
C GLY A 154 -1.16 -1.38 5.23
N ASP A 155 -1.25 -0.28 6.00
CA ASP A 155 -2.12 -0.18 7.16
C ASP A 155 -3.41 0.57 6.82
N PHE A 156 -4.51 -0.15 6.74
CA PHE A 156 -5.83 0.42 6.49
C PHE A 156 -6.46 1.05 7.74
N ASN A 157 -5.93 0.79 8.93
CA ASN A 157 -6.53 1.16 10.21
C ASN A 157 -8.01 0.74 10.35
N ASP A 158 -8.44 -0.23 9.54
CA ASP A 158 -9.77 -0.82 9.52
C ASP A 158 -9.67 -2.31 9.19
N TYR A 159 -10.69 -3.08 9.59
CA TYR A 159 -10.82 -4.49 9.26
C TYR A 159 -11.53 -4.66 7.91
N PRO A 160 -11.45 -5.85 7.29
CA PRO A 160 -12.09 -6.13 5.99
C PRO A 160 -13.58 -5.83 5.94
N ASP A 161 -14.30 -6.02 7.03
CA ASP A 161 -15.75 -5.77 7.17
C ASP A 161 -16.10 -4.29 7.42
N ASN A 162 -15.12 -3.44 7.72
CA ASN A 162 -15.38 -2.02 7.91
C ASN A 162 -15.73 -1.30 6.60
N ALA A 163 -16.50 -0.23 6.72
CA ALA A 163 -17.08 0.48 5.57
C ALA A 163 -16.04 1.04 4.59
N SER A 164 -14.84 1.39 5.05
CA SER A 164 -13.75 1.87 4.19
C SER A 164 -13.25 0.79 3.23
N VAL A 165 -13.14 -0.47 3.69
CA VAL A 165 -12.65 -1.60 2.90
C VAL A 165 -13.79 -2.25 2.13
N ASN A 166 -14.85 -2.69 2.83
CA ASN A 166 -15.95 -3.43 2.24
C ASN A 166 -16.80 -2.57 1.28
N LYS A 167 -17.25 -1.38 1.75
CA LYS A 167 -18.18 -0.55 0.96
C LYS A 167 -17.47 0.46 0.07
N ARG A 168 -16.46 1.17 0.60
CA ARG A 168 -15.85 2.26 -0.14
C ARG A 168 -14.81 1.81 -1.14
N LEU A 169 -13.94 0.89 -0.76
CA LEU A 169 -12.99 0.24 -1.66
C LEU A 169 -13.62 -0.90 -2.45
N SER A 170 -14.72 -1.46 -1.95
CA SER A 170 -15.43 -2.61 -2.52
C SER A 170 -14.55 -3.86 -2.62
N ALA A 171 -13.72 -4.10 -1.60
CA ALA A 171 -12.94 -5.31 -1.50
C ALA A 171 -13.79 -6.43 -0.89
N GLU A 172 -13.84 -7.58 -1.55
CA GLU A 172 -14.65 -8.73 -1.18
C GLU A 172 -13.77 -9.88 -0.61
N ALA A 173 -14.35 -10.78 0.15
CA ALA A 173 -13.70 -12.03 0.49
C ALA A 173 -13.63 -12.92 -0.78
N PRO A 174 -12.51 -13.60 -1.04
CA PRO A 174 -12.48 -14.59 -2.11
C PRO A 174 -13.47 -15.73 -1.83
N SER A 175 -14.11 -16.23 -2.89
CA SER A 175 -15.05 -17.36 -2.76
C SER A 175 -14.33 -18.60 -2.22
N GLN A 176 -14.96 -19.30 -1.27
CA GLN A 176 -14.43 -20.55 -0.71
C GLN A 176 -14.54 -21.74 -1.68
N ASN A 177 -15.28 -21.59 -2.77
CA ASN A 177 -15.60 -22.68 -3.69
C ASN A 177 -14.62 -22.84 -4.86
N GLY A 178 -13.45 -22.18 -4.82
CA GLY A 178 -12.45 -22.30 -5.85
C GLY A 178 -12.79 -21.62 -7.18
N ASP A 179 -13.81 -20.77 -7.20
CA ASP A 179 -14.17 -19.97 -8.36
C ASP A 179 -13.03 -19.02 -8.70
N SER A 180 -12.76 -18.85 -9.99
CA SER A 180 -11.77 -17.88 -10.46
C SER A 180 -12.12 -16.46 -10.00
N LEU A 181 -11.14 -15.72 -9.52
CA LEU A 181 -11.30 -14.31 -9.17
C LEU A 181 -11.85 -13.54 -10.38
N GLN A 182 -12.88 -12.73 -10.15
CA GLN A 182 -13.48 -11.95 -11.23
C GLN A 182 -12.57 -10.79 -11.66
N PRO A 183 -12.42 -10.53 -12.96
CA PRO A 183 -11.70 -9.36 -13.44
C PRO A 183 -12.29 -8.07 -12.88
N GLN A 184 -11.43 -7.06 -12.63
CA GLN A 184 -11.84 -5.73 -12.16
C GLN A 184 -12.51 -5.71 -10.77
N LYS A 185 -12.33 -6.76 -9.97
CA LYS A 185 -12.72 -6.77 -8.56
C LYS A 185 -11.50 -6.80 -7.64
N LEU A 186 -11.63 -6.18 -6.49
CA LEU A 186 -10.65 -6.25 -5.42
C LEU A 186 -11.06 -7.33 -4.42
N TYR A 187 -10.08 -8.09 -3.97
CA TYR A 187 -10.27 -9.11 -2.94
C TYR A 187 -9.30 -8.87 -1.80
N HIS A 188 -9.77 -9.00 -0.55
CA HIS A 188 -8.86 -9.01 0.58
C HIS A 188 -8.33 -10.43 0.81
N LEU A 189 -7.06 -10.54 1.16
CA LEU A 189 -6.49 -11.82 1.58
C LEU A 189 -7.06 -12.21 2.95
N PRO A 190 -7.21 -13.52 3.22
CA PRO A 190 -7.57 -13.99 4.57
C PRO A 190 -6.57 -13.47 5.60
N VAL A 191 -7.07 -13.04 6.75
CA VAL A 191 -6.27 -12.60 7.90
C VAL A 191 -5.95 -13.80 8.76
#